data_6b3bbc9303337c0817f0d66bc4231b05
#
_entry.id   6b3bbc9303337c0817f0d66bc4231b05
#
_cell.length_a   1.000
_cell.length_b   1.000
_cell.length_c   1.000
_cell.angle_alpha   90.00
_cell.angle_beta   90.00
_cell.angle_gamma   90.00
#
_symmetry.space_group_name_H-M   'P 1'
#
loop_
_entity.id
_entity.type
_entity.pdbx_description
1 polymer ?
#
loop_
_entity_poly.entity_id
_entity_poly.type
_entity_poly.pdbx_seq_one_letter_code
_entity_poly.pdbx_strand_id
1 'polypeptide(L)'
;MVLWLITAFILDKYPIANLKPDTRVLNSMVYSLLLVFVLFRPRFIDEADFSYTISKFSPQQTLINAQDFDFLFYFNHYYLQLDANIDDFALKLNHSKVEVLDFLKIQTTDSFIDLLNRNRIKYFTDLLRSKKQDSFTIEALSEMSGFKSRKTMYNTFNKYHNMTPSEFINKL
;
A
#
# COMPACT_ATOMS: atom_id res chain seq x y z
N MET A 1 -2.60 -17.20 -31.62
CA MET A 1 -1.60 -17.77 -32.56
C MET A 1 -0.72 -18.81 -31.90
N VAL A 2 -0.08 -18.54 -30.76
CA VAL A 2 0.83 -19.50 -30.06
C VAL A 2 0.10 -20.77 -29.62
N LEU A 3 -1.12 -20.69 -29.11
CA LEU A 3 -1.90 -21.87 -28.70
C LEU A 3 -2.20 -22.82 -29.85
N TRP A 4 -2.45 -22.30 -31.05
CA TRP A 4 -2.71 -23.10 -32.25
C TRP A 4 -1.45 -23.86 -32.70
N LEU A 5 -0.27 -23.25 -32.61
CA LEU A 5 1.00 -23.90 -32.93
C LEU A 5 1.33 -25.00 -31.92
N ILE A 6 1.05 -24.80 -30.64
CA ILE A 6 1.28 -25.83 -29.60
C ILE A 6 0.33 -27.01 -29.80
N THR A 7 -0.94 -26.78 -30.10
CA THR A 7 -1.91 -27.84 -30.36
C THR A 7 -1.58 -28.60 -31.63
N ALA A 8 -1.14 -27.92 -32.70
CA ALA A 8 -0.71 -28.57 -33.94
C ALA A 8 0.55 -29.43 -33.72
N PHE A 9 1.53 -28.94 -32.95
CA PHE A 9 2.76 -29.70 -32.61
C PHE A 9 2.46 -30.93 -31.75
N ILE A 10 1.52 -30.84 -30.80
CA ILE A 10 1.12 -31.99 -29.96
C ILE A 10 0.38 -33.04 -30.81
N LEU A 11 -0.49 -32.62 -31.71
CA LEU A 11 -1.26 -33.50 -32.57
C LEU A 11 -0.38 -34.23 -33.60
N ASP A 12 0.68 -33.58 -34.09
CA ASP A 12 1.65 -34.17 -35.02
C ASP A 12 2.52 -35.25 -34.33
N LYS A 13 2.96 -34.97 -33.11
CA LYS A 13 3.84 -35.88 -32.35
C LYS A 13 3.10 -37.09 -31.73
N TYR A 14 1.78 -36.95 -31.47
CA TYR A 14 0.95 -38.01 -30.90
C TYR A 14 -0.31 -38.21 -31.74
N PRO A 15 -0.24 -38.94 -32.87
CA PRO A 15 -1.38 -39.13 -33.76
C PRO A 15 -2.49 -39.90 -33.02
N ILE A 16 -3.60 -39.24 -32.82
CA ILE A 16 -4.80 -39.74 -32.13
C ILE A 16 -5.36 -41.00 -32.78
N ALA A 17 -5.01 -41.22 -34.04
CA ALA A 17 -5.43 -42.38 -34.83
C ALA A 17 -5.03 -43.74 -34.21
N ASN A 18 -3.97 -43.80 -33.43
CA ASN A 18 -3.41 -45.04 -32.86
C ASN A 18 -3.85 -45.31 -31.41
N LEU A 19 -4.66 -44.43 -30.81
CA LEU A 19 -5.17 -44.63 -29.46
C LEU A 19 -6.35 -45.62 -29.48
N LYS A 20 -6.38 -46.54 -28.50
CA LYS A 20 -7.54 -47.39 -28.25
C LYS A 20 -8.78 -46.56 -27.97
N PRO A 21 -10.00 -47.01 -28.38
CA PRO A 21 -11.21 -46.20 -28.25
C PRO A 21 -11.42 -45.62 -26.84
N ASP A 22 -11.08 -46.37 -25.78
CA ASP A 22 -11.19 -45.93 -24.40
C ASP A 22 -10.26 -44.75 -24.04
N THR A 23 -9.07 -44.74 -24.61
CA THR A 23 -8.09 -43.64 -24.38
C THR A 23 -8.46 -42.37 -25.12
N ARG A 24 -9.19 -42.46 -26.24
CA ARG A 24 -9.72 -41.29 -26.97
C ARG A 24 -10.80 -40.59 -26.19
N VAL A 25 -11.71 -41.33 -25.55
CA VAL A 25 -12.78 -40.81 -24.71
C VAL A 25 -12.16 -40.11 -23.49
N LEU A 26 -11.18 -40.78 -22.85
CA LEU A 26 -10.50 -40.22 -21.68
C LEU A 26 -9.78 -38.91 -22.00
N ASN A 27 -9.03 -38.85 -23.09
CA ASN A 27 -8.37 -37.63 -23.55
C ASN A 27 -9.36 -36.53 -23.89
N SER A 28 -10.48 -36.85 -24.57
CA SER A 28 -11.53 -35.87 -24.85
C SER A 28 -12.12 -35.26 -23.56
N MET A 29 -12.35 -36.10 -22.55
CA MET A 29 -12.85 -35.64 -21.23
C MET A 29 -11.82 -34.75 -20.53
N VAL A 30 -10.53 -35.10 -20.56
CA VAL A 30 -9.46 -34.28 -19.97
C VAL A 30 -9.35 -32.93 -20.66
N TYR A 31 -9.40 -32.87 -21.99
CA TYR A 31 -9.38 -31.61 -22.74
C TYR A 31 -10.63 -30.77 -22.50
N SER A 32 -11.83 -31.39 -22.40
CA SER A 32 -13.06 -30.69 -22.05
C SER A 32 -12.99 -30.10 -20.64
N LEU A 33 -12.47 -30.84 -19.67
CA LEU A 33 -12.28 -30.36 -18.28
C LEU A 33 -11.25 -29.23 -18.22
N LEU A 34 -10.15 -29.33 -18.96
CA LEU A 34 -9.16 -28.27 -19.07
C LEU A 34 -9.74 -26.99 -19.72
N LEU A 35 -10.56 -27.18 -20.77
CA LEU A 35 -11.22 -26.04 -21.43
C LEU A 35 -12.24 -25.38 -20.52
N VAL A 36 -13.04 -26.17 -19.81
CA VAL A 36 -13.97 -25.68 -18.77
C VAL A 36 -13.19 -24.99 -17.66
N PHE A 37 -12.09 -25.56 -17.16
CA PHE A 37 -11.24 -24.95 -16.15
C PHE A 37 -10.64 -23.61 -16.62
N VAL A 38 -10.23 -23.51 -17.88
CA VAL A 38 -9.72 -22.24 -18.46
C VAL A 38 -10.83 -21.21 -18.64
N LEU A 39 -12.04 -21.65 -19.10
CA LEU A 39 -13.17 -20.74 -19.33
C LEU A 39 -13.88 -20.31 -18.04
N PHE A 40 -13.96 -21.22 -17.06
CA PHE A 40 -14.57 -20.95 -15.75
C PHE A 40 -13.55 -20.70 -14.66
N ARG A 41 -12.27 -20.52 -15.04
CA ARG A 41 -11.26 -20.06 -14.11
C ARG A 41 -11.85 -18.84 -13.40
N PRO A 42 -12.22 -18.93 -12.13
CA PRO A 42 -12.66 -17.74 -11.42
C PRO A 42 -11.52 -16.73 -11.62
N ARG A 43 -11.86 -15.50 -11.94
CA ARG A 43 -10.93 -14.37 -12.06
C ARG A 43 -10.33 -14.07 -10.68
N PHE A 44 -9.57 -15.02 -10.14
CA PHE A 44 -8.79 -14.88 -8.91
C PHE A 44 -7.44 -14.21 -9.17
N ILE A 45 -7.11 -13.94 -10.42
CA ILE A 45 -6.07 -12.94 -10.70
C ILE A 45 -6.85 -11.64 -10.70
N ASP A 46 -6.94 -11.05 -9.51
CA ASP A 46 -7.39 -9.69 -9.37
C ASP A 46 -6.53 -8.84 -10.33
N GLU A 47 -7.14 -7.96 -11.11
CA GLU A 47 -6.40 -7.04 -11.99
C GLU A 47 -5.36 -6.26 -11.18
N ALA A 48 -5.58 -6.11 -9.87
CA ALA A 48 -4.65 -5.59 -8.91
C ALA A 48 -3.35 -6.42 -8.81
N ASP A 49 -3.42 -7.75 -8.75
CA ASP A 49 -2.21 -8.60 -8.64
C ASP A 49 -1.41 -8.64 -9.95
N PHE A 50 -2.08 -8.59 -11.09
CA PHE A 50 -1.41 -8.53 -12.39
C PHE A 50 -0.76 -7.17 -12.63
N SER A 51 -1.44 -6.09 -12.28
CA SER A 51 -0.92 -4.73 -12.32
C SER A 51 0.28 -4.56 -11.38
N TYR A 52 0.20 -5.14 -10.17
CA TYR A 52 1.30 -5.19 -9.20
C TYR A 52 2.52 -5.94 -9.75
N THR A 53 2.30 -7.08 -10.42
CA THR A 53 3.39 -7.89 -10.99
C THR A 53 4.07 -7.17 -12.16
N ILE A 54 3.32 -6.49 -13.02
CA ILE A 54 3.90 -5.70 -14.14
C ILE A 54 4.65 -4.48 -13.61
N SER A 55 4.11 -3.78 -12.60
CA SER A 55 4.79 -2.62 -12.01
C SER A 55 6.12 -2.99 -11.35
N LYS A 56 6.23 -4.22 -10.83
CA LYS A 56 7.48 -4.74 -10.25
C LYS A 56 8.57 -5.04 -11.30
N PHE A 57 8.19 -5.31 -12.55
CA PHE A 57 9.12 -5.58 -13.65
C PHE A 57 9.40 -4.37 -14.55
N SER A 58 8.66 -3.29 -14.40
CA SER A 58 8.98 -2.02 -15.06
C SER A 58 9.83 -1.19 -14.09
N PRO A 59 11.07 -0.82 -14.43
CA PRO A 59 11.78 0.21 -13.70
C PRO A 59 11.13 1.56 -14.06
N GLN A 60 9.89 1.74 -13.63
CA GLN A 60 9.22 3.01 -13.73
C GLN A 60 9.87 3.89 -12.67
N GLN A 61 10.78 4.75 -13.10
CA GLN A 61 11.25 5.87 -12.31
C GLN A 61 10.02 6.51 -11.69
N THR A 62 9.94 6.53 -10.37
CA THR A 62 8.87 7.23 -9.67
C THR A 62 8.89 8.67 -10.15
N LEU A 63 7.86 9.05 -10.91
CA LEU A 63 7.71 10.42 -11.44
C LEU A 63 7.23 11.39 -10.36
N ILE A 64 7.16 10.95 -9.11
CA ILE A 64 6.78 11.83 -8.00
C ILE A 64 7.90 12.87 -7.81
N ASN A 65 7.54 14.13 -8.03
CA ASN A 65 8.41 15.24 -7.72
C ASN A 65 8.47 15.40 -6.18
N ALA A 66 9.68 15.39 -5.62
CA ALA A 66 9.88 15.59 -4.19
C ALA A 66 9.25 16.90 -3.70
N GLN A 67 9.24 17.95 -4.52
CA GLN A 67 8.63 19.23 -4.18
C GLN A 67 7.10 19.11 -4.00
N ASP A 68 6.42 18.34 -4.86
CA ASP A 68 4.97 18.14 -4.77
C ASP A 68 4.62 17.31 -3.54
N PHE A 69 5.44 16.29 -3.22
CA PHE A 69 5.31 15.52 -2.00
C PHE A 69 5.46 16.43 -0.76
N ASP A 70 6.54 17.21 -0.69
CA ASP A 70 6.84 18.11 0.42
C ASP A 70 5.78 19.19 0.57
N PHE A 71 5.29 19.74 -0.54
CA PHE A 71 4.22 20.73 -0.54
C PHE A 71 2.94 20.15 0.06
N LEU A 72 2.51 18.98 -0.39
CA LEU A 72 1.29 18.36 0.13
C LEU A 72 1.48 17.89 1.59
N PHE A 73 2.58 17.22 1.88
CA PHE A 73 2.79 16.59 3.18
C PHE A 73 3.12 17.60 4.28
N TYR A 74 4.10 18.49 4.02
CA TYR A 74 4.61 19.43 5.03
C TYR A 74 3.94 20.80 4.96
N PHE A 75 3.84 21.41 3.79
CA PHE A 75 3.31 22.77 3.65
C PHE A 75 1.80 22.80 3.88
N ASN A 76 1.05 21.87 3.30
CA ASN A 76 -0.38 21.73 3.52
C ASN A 76 -0.73 20.96 4.81
N HIS A 77 0.27 20.60 5.61
CA HIS A 77 0.07 19.88 6.87
C HIS A 77 -0.82 18.64 6.75
N TYR A 78 -0.66 17.87 5.67
CA TYR A 78 -1.48 16.68 5.44
C TYR A 78 -1.47 15.72 6.65
N TYR A 79 -0.34 15.61 7.34
CA TYR A 79 -0.19 14.76 8.53
C TYR A 79 -1.11 15.14 9.70
N LEU A 80 -1.66 16.35 9.74
CA LEU A 80 -2.62 16.78 10.78
C LEU A 80 -4.05 16.31 10.51
N GLN A 81 -4.36 15.82 9.29
CA GLN A 81 -5.69 15.29 8.99
C GLN A 81 -5.94 14.01 9.77
N LEU A 82 -7.09 13.92 10.48
CA LEU A 82 -7.46 12.75 11.27
C LEU A 82 -7.56 11.48 10.42
N ASP A 83 -8.04 11.61 9.16
CA ASP A 83 -8.23 10.51 8.22
C ASP A 83 -7.04 10.29 7.27
N ALA A 84 -5.90 10.95 7.54
CA ALA A 84 -4.72 10.82 6.71
C ALA A 84 -4.32 9.35 6.53
N ASN A 85 -4.26 8.93 5.29
CA ASN A 85 -3.86 7.59 4.87
C ASN A 85 -3.17 7.64 3.51
N ILE A 86 -2.44 6.58 3.16
CA ILE A 86 -1.62 6.56 1.95
C ILE A 86 -2.44 6.57 0.66
N ASP A 87 -3.65 5.98 0.67
CA ASP A 87 -4.50 5.91 -0.52
C ASP A 87 -5.04 7.29 -0.89
N ASP A 88 -5.54 8.06 0.10
CA ASP A 88 -5.97 9.44 -0.09
C ASP A 88 -4.79 10.37 -0.44
N PHE A 89 -3.64 10.16 0.18
CA PHE A 89 -2.43 10.93 -0.11
C PHE A 89 -1.96 10.74 -1.56
N ALA A 90 -1.93 9.48 -2.01
CA ALA A 90 -1.57 9.15 -3.38
C ALA A 90 -2.54 9.76 -4.39
N LEU A 91 -3.85 9.69 -4.10
CA LEU A 91 -4.89 10.32 -4.93
C LEU A 91 -4.68 11.84 -5.06
N LYS A 92 -4.36 12.52 -3.95
CA LYS A 92 -4.08 13.98 -3.94
C LYS A 92 -2.81 14.35 -4.71
N LEU A 93 -1.84 13.45 -4.77
CA LEU A 93 -0.64 13.62 -5.61
C LEU A 93 -0.89 13.25 -7.08
N ASN A 94 -2.06 12.71 -7.42
CA ASN A 94 -2.39 12.14 -8.74
C ASN A 94 -1.44 10.99 -9.13
N HIS A 95 -1.09 10.18 -8.16
CA HIS A 95 -0.23 9.00 -8.29
C HIS A 95 -0.88 7.77 -7.68
N SER A 96 -0.38 6.58 -8.04
CA SER A 96 -0.79 5.35 -7.40
C SER A 96 -0.15 5.19 -6.02
N LYS A 97 -0.80 4.41 -5.15
CA LYS A 97 -0.23 4.02 -3.84
C LYS A 97 1.15 3.37 -3.96
N VAL A 98 1.35 2.56 -5.00
CA VAL A 98 2.62 1.85 -5.23
C VAL A 98 3.74 2.84 -5.53
N GLU A 99 3.48 3.84 -6.38
CA GLU A 99 4.47 4.90 -6.69
C GLU A 99 4.85 5.70 -5.45
N VAL A 100 3.87 6.04 -4.59
CA VAL A 100 4.15 6.75 -3.32
C VAL A 100 4.98 5.87 -2.37
N LEU A 101 4.68 4.58 -2.26
CA LEU A 101 5.47 3.66 -1.44
C LEU A 101 6.89 3.50 -1.97
N ASP A 102 7.08 3.41 -3.27
CA ASP A 102 8.41 3.27 -3.88
C ASP A 102 9.20 4.56 -3.75
N PHE A 103 8.56 5.72 -3.93
CA PHE A 103 9.17 7.03 -3.62
C PHE A 103 9.65 7.10 -2.17
N LEU A 104 8.82 6.72 -1.21
CA LEU A 104 9.18 6.71 0.21
C LEU A 104 10.35 5.78 0.51
N LYS A 105 10.42 4.60 -0.08
CA LYS A 105 11.54 3.66 0.11
C LYS A 105 12.88 4.25 -0.35
N ILE A 106 12.86 5.13 -1.37
CA ILE A 106 14.06 5.81 -1.86
C ILE A 106 14.46 6.97 -0.95
N GLN A 107 13.47 7.73 -0.45
CA GLN A 107 13.69 8.95 0.31
C GLN A 107 13.91 8.72 1.81
N THR A 108 13.34 7.66 2.37
CA THR A 108 13.35 7.42 3.81
C THR A 108 13.28 5.92 4.13
N THR A 109 13.73 5.55 5.31
CA THR A 109 13.54 4.21 5.88
C THR A 109 12.21 4.05 6.61
N ASP A 110 11.47 5.16 6.79
CA ASP A 110 10.21 5.15 7.52
C ASP A 110 9.06 4.64 6.65
N SER A 111 8.13 3.92 7.26
CA SER A 111 6.82 3.70 6.64
C SER A 111 6.03 5.00 6.58
N PHE A 112 5.02 5.08 5.69
CA PHE A 112 4.13 6.25 5.61
C PHE A 112 3.46 6.56 6.97
N ILE A 113 3.08 5.53 7.72
CA ILE A 113 2.47 5.67 9.04
C ILE A 113 3.50 6.21 10.07
N ASP A 114 4.74 5.74 10.01
CA ASP A 114 5.79 6.27 10.88
C ASP A 114 6.12 7.72 10.56
N LEU A 115 6.14 8.07 9.26
CA LEU A 115 6.32 9.45 8.82
C LEU A 115 5.19 10.37 9.32
N LEU A 116 3.91 9.94 9.20
CA LEU A 116 2.77 10.65 9.77
C LEU A 116 2.93 10.84 11.28
N ASN A 117 3.17 9.75 11.99
CA ASN A 117 3.23 9.75 13.45
C ASN A 117 4.39 10.58 13.97
N ARG A 118 5.55 10.54 13.32
CA ARG A 118 6.71 11.36 13.67
C ARG A 118 6.40 12.86 13.56
N ASN A 119 5.76 13.28 12.48
CA ASN A 119 5.43 14.69 12.28
C ASN A 119 4.30 15.14 13.22
N ARG A 120 3.31 14.28 13.47
CA ARG A 120 2.25 14.54 14.47
C ARG A 120 2.82 14.73 15.88
N ILE A 121 3.75 13.87 16.30
CA ILE A 121 4.39 14.02 17.63
C ILE A 121 5.24 15.28 17.70
N LYS A 122 5.96 15.61 16.64
CA LYS A 122 6.71 16.87 16.59
C LYS A 122 5.77 18.07 16.80
N TYR A 123 4.68 18.12 16.04
CA TYR A 123 3.69 19.20 16.15
C TYR A 123 3.03 19.23 17.54
N PHE A 124 2.64 18.08 18.08
CA PHE A 124 2.10 17.95 19.44
C PHE A 124 3.09 18.47 20.51
N THR A 125 4.36 18.10 20.38
CA THR A 125 5.43 18.57 21.29
C THR A 125 5.60 20.09 21.22
N ASP A 126 5.51 20.67 20.02
CA ASP A 126 5.59 22.13 19.84
C ASP A 126 4.38 22.85 20.46
N LEU A 127 3.18 22.24 20.40
CA LEU A 127 1.99 22.76 21.12
C LEU A 127 2.21 22.74 22.65
N LEU A 128 2.78 21.66 23.19
CA LEU A 128 3.10 21.60 24.62
C LEU A 128 4.13 22.67 25.02
N ARG A 129 5.20 22.83 24.25
CA ARG A 129 6.23 23.86 24.50
C ARG A 129 5.67 25.30 24.42
N SER A 130 4.69 25.54 23.56
CA SER A 130 4.02 26.84 23.46
C SER A 130 3.00 27.09 24.56
N LYS A 131 2.93 26.23 25.59
CA LYS A 131 2.00 26.30 26.73
C LYS A 131 0.51 26.30 26.32
N LYS A 132 0.20 25.65 25.18
CA LYS A 132 -1.19 25.48 24.76
C LYS A 132 -2.00 24.61 25.72
N GLN A 133 -1.35 23.76 26.52
CA GLN A 133 -1.99 22.97 27.58
C GLN A 133 -2.65 23.85 28.68
N ASP A 134 -2.28 25.12 28.80
CA ASP A 134 -2.94 26.06 29.73
C ASP A 134 -4.37 26.39 29.27
N SER A 135 -4.65 26.25 27.98
CA SER A 135 -5.96 26.56 27.38
C SER A 135 -6.69 25.33 26.84
N PHE A 136 -5.98 24.23 26.60
CA PHE A 136 -6.52 23.01 25.95
C PHE A 136 -6.11 21.76 26.71
N THR A 137 -7.00 20.77 26.73
CA THR A 137 -6.66 19.46 27.29
C THR A 137 -5.63 18.72 26.42
N ILE A 138 -4.92 17.76 26.98
CA ILE A 138 -3.99 16.89 26.24
C ILE A 138 -4.73 16.17 25.09
N GLU A 139 -5.98 15.79 25.33
CA GLU A 139 -6.84 15.16 24.33
C GLU A 139 -7.12 16.09 23.15
N ALA A 140 -7.51 17.33 23.42
CA ALA A 140 -7.76 18.34 22.38
C ALA A 140 -6.48 18.63 21.57
N LEU A 141 -5.34 18.77 22.23
CA LEU A 141 -4.05 18.94 21.56
C LEU A 141 -3.67 17.72 20.73
N SER A 142 -4.02 16.50 21.17
CA SER A 142 -3.82 15.28 20.45
C SER A 142 -4.62 15.25 19.13
N GLU A 143 -5.90 15.62 19.18
CA GLU A 143 -6.75 15.74 17.99
C GLU A 143 -6.24 16.84 17.04
N MET A 144 -5.87 17.99 17.53
CA MET A 144 -5.26 19.07 16.74
C MET A 144 -3.97 18.62 16.03
N SER A 145 -3.29 17.61 16.59
CA SER A 145 -2.09 17.01 16.02
C SER A 145 -2.38 15.83 15.07
N GLY A 146 -3.66 15.58 14.76
CA GLY A 146 -4.08 14.55 13.81
C GLY A 146 -4.20 13.14 14.38
N PHE A 147 -4.13 12.94 15.70
CA PHE A 147 -4.33 11.65 16.31
C PHE A 147 -5.80 11.35 16.56
N LYS A 148 -6.33 10.27 15.97
CA LYS A 148 -7.68 9.77 16.22
C LYS A 148 -7.83 9.10 17.60
N SER A 149 -6.75 8.61 18.17
CA SER A 149 -6.74 7.78 19.36
C SER A 149 -5.72 8.27 20.36
N ARG A 150 -6.20 8.54 21.59
CA ARG A 150 -5.34 8.85 22.74
C ARG A 150 -4.26 7.77 22.94
N LYS A 151 -4.64 6.49 22.84
CA LYS A 151 -3.71 5.37 22.99
C LYS A 151 -2.57 5.45 21.98
N THR A 152 -2.89 5.70 20.71
CA THR A 152 -1.88 5.83 19.65
C THR A 152 -0.96 7.01 19.93
N MET A 153 -1.49 8.15 20.31
CA MET A 153 -0.68 9.33 20.65
C MET A 153 0.26 9.04 21.82
N TYR A 154 -0.25 8.49 22.95
CA TYR A 154 0.60 8.17 24.11
C TYR A 154 1.70 7.18 23.78
N ASN A 155 1.39 6.10 23.05
CA ASN A 155 2.38 5.12 22.63
C ASN A 155 3.44 5.74 21.72
N THR A 156 3.01 6.57 20.77
CA THR A 156 3.92 7.26 19.86
C THR A 156 4.77 8.28 20.62
N PHE A 157 4.18 9.06 21.51
CA PHE A 157 4.92 10.03 22.32
C PHE A 157 5.99 9.34 23.17
N ASN A 158 5.62 8.24 23.83
CA ASN A 158 6.58 7.46 24.63
C ASN A 158 7.70 6.86 23.76
N LYS A 159 7.39 6.41 22.54
CA LYS A 159 8.41 5.90 21.60
C LYS A 159 9.48 6.96 21.27
N TYR A 160 9.07 8.24 21.12
CA TYR A 160 10.00 9.31 20.71
C TYR A 160 10.64 10.06 21.88
N HIS A 161 9.97 10.14 23.03
CA HIS A 161 10.44 10.94 24.17
C HIS A 161 10.82 10.11 25.40
N ASN A 162 10.56 8.79 25.40
CA ASN A 162 10.77 7.89 26.55
C ASN A 162 10.06 8.37 27.84
N MET A 163 8.97 9.10 27.73
CA MET A 163 8.15 9.60 28.83
C MET A 163 6.72 9.89 28.37
N THR A 164 5.83 10.09 29.34
CA THR A 164 4.45 10.49 29.04
C THR A 164 4.35 12.00 28.75
N PRO A 165 3.28 12.46 28.04
CA PRO A 165 3.03 13.89 27.86
C PRO A 165 2.97 14.67 29.15
N SER A 166 2.36 14.11 30.22
CA SER A 166 2.25 14.77 31.54
C SER A 166 3.62 14.93 32.20
N GLU A 167 4.48 13.91 32.13
CA GLU A 167 5.87 14.00 32.63
C GLU A 167 6.68 15.01 31.83
N PHE A 168 6.44 15.12 30.54
CA PHE A 168 7.10 16.09 29.67
C PHE A 168 6.71 17.53 30.07
N ILE A 169 5.41 17.80 30.28
CA ILE A 169 4.90 19.10 30.71
C ILE A 169 5.53 19.51 32.05
N ASN A 170 5.66 18.57 33.00
CA ASN A 170 6.24 18.87 34.30
C ASN A 170 7.75 19.18 34.25
N LYS A 171 8.41 18.94 33.11
CA LYS A 171 9.83 19.23 32.87
C LYS A 171 10.06 20.49 32.06
N LEU A 172 9.00 21.12 31.51
CA LEU A 172 9.06 22.39 30.78
C LEU A 172 9.14 23.57 31.73
#